data_dde0d9efb98a947d798063c947985ddc
#
_entry.id   dde0d9efb98a947d798063c947985ddc
#
_cell.length_a   1.000
_cell.length_b   1.000
_cell.length_c   1.000
_cell.angle_alpha   90.00
_cell.angle_beta   90.00
_cell.angle_gamma   90.00
#
_symmetry.space_group_name_H-M   'P 1'
#
loop_
_entity.id
_entity.type
_entity.pdbx_description
1 polymer ?
#
loop_
_entity_poly.entity_id
_entity_poly.type
_entity_poly.pdbx_seq_one_letter_code
_entity_poly.pdbx_strand_id
1 'polypeptide(L)'
;MTAWSPQPPEASAVTDRLYIPAQYQQPAVSPAGGLPQQVPTGLAMKRRNPGGVWLGLPFITFGVYSYVWYYKIHREMAEFDRRRVVPVAGPMLVLLFLGWTVVAPLVSLYNTGNRIAAAQRAAGLRPTCSAGIGLLLCFAFGLVSLYYQSELNKVVDSYPGAWAGSSVPLRG
;
A
#
# COMPACT_ATOMS: atom_id res chain seq x y z
N MET A 1 59.07 14.95 -66.16
CA MET A 1 58.92 13.95 -65.09
C MET A 1 57.83 14.48 -64.15
N THR A 2 56.59 14.12 -64.41
CA THR A 2 55.41 14.60 -63.67
C THR A 2 55.03 13.45 -62.72
N ALA A 3 55.19 13.67 -61.45
CA ALA A 3 54.81 12.72 -60.38
C ALA A 3 53.27 12.63 -60.28
N TRP A 4 52.74 11.45 -60.57
CA TRP A 4 51.37 11.11 -60.35
C TRP A 4 51.15 10.79 -58.86
N SER A 5 50.20 11.52 -58.24
CA SER A 5 49.80 11.30 -56.86
C SER A 5 48.42 10.63 -56.86
N PRO A 6 48.24 9.41 -56.30
CA PRO A 6 46.94 8.80 -56.23
C PRO A 6 46.12 9.45 -55.14
N GLN A 7 44.90 9.92 -55.50
CA GLN A 7 43.90 10.36 -54.54
C GLN A 7 43.29 9.12 -53.89
N PRO A 8 43.01 9.22 -52.57
CA PRO A 8 42.26 8.14 -51.87
C PRO A 8 40.78 8.12 -52.35
N PRO A 9 40.15 6.95 -52.38
CA PRO A 9 38.77 6.83 -52.77
C PRO A 9 37.85 7.56 -51.79
N GLU A 10 36.98 8.41 -52.31
CA GLU A 10 35.86 8.99 -51.55
C GLU A 10 35.01 7.86 -51.02
N ALA A 11 35.00 7.71 -49.70
CA ALA A 11 34.04 6.87 -49.01
C ALA A 11 32.62 7.50 -49.18
N SER A 12 31.91 6.99 -50.17
CA SER A 12 30.47 7.24 -50.28
C SER A 12 29.80 6.74 -49.00
N ALA A 13 29.58 7.64 -48.04
CA ALA A 13 28.74 7.38 -46.90
C ALA A 13 27.31 7.09 -47.40
N VAL A 14 27.02 5.83 -47.59
CA VAL A 14 25.66 5.33 -47.73
C VAL A 14 24.99 5.56 -46.38
N THR A 15 24.41 6.74 -46.21
CA THR A 15 23.43 7.00 -45.19
C THR A 15 22.15 6.28 -45.57
N ASP A 16 22.13 4.99 -45.28
CA ASP A 16 20.92 4.20 -45.30
C ASP A 16 20.04 4.73 -44.15
N ARG A 17 19.22 5.75 -44.49
CA ARG A 17 18.18 6.23 -43.59
C ARG A 17 17.20 5.10 -43.45
N LEU A 18 17.33 4.31 -42.39
CA LEU A 18 16.32 3.40 -41.93
C LEU A 18 14.99 4.19 -41.85
N TYR A 19 14.12 3.98 -42.82
CA TYR A 19 12.75 4.52 -42.80
C TYR A 19 12.02 3.90 -41.60
N ILE A 20 11.93 4.61 -40.50
CA ILE A 20 11.11 4.25 -39.35
C ILE A 20 9.69 4.76 -39.65
N PRO A 21 8.69 3.87 -39.85
CA PRO A 21 7.31 4.31 -40.01
C PRO A 21 6.86 5.23 -38.93
N ALA A 22 6.06 6.24 -39.21
CA ALA A 22 5.62 7.28 -38.26
C ALA A 22 4.95 6.72 -36.98
N GLN A 23 4.40 5.52 -37.07
CA GLN A 23 3.80 4.82 -35.92
C GLN A 23 4.82 4.38 -34.84
N TYR A 24 6.12 4.36 -35.15
CA TYR A 24 7.21 4.06 -34.19
C TYR A 24 7.99 5.31 -33.80
N GLN A 25 7.60 6.49 -34.28
CA GLN A 25 8.16 7.74 -33.78
C GLN A 25 7.57 7.97 -32.39
N GLN A 26 8.29 7.57 -31.35
CA GLN A 26 8.01 8.03 -30.01
C GLN A 26 8.04 9.57 -30.04
N PRO A 27 7.02 10.24 -29.43
CA PRO A 27 7.04 11.69 -29.32
C PRO A 27 8.36 12.09 -28.70
N ALA A 28 9.05 13.05 -29.33
CA ALA A 28 10.34 13.54 -28.87
C ALA A 28 10.19 13.96 -27.39
N VAL A 29 10.83 13.19 -26.50
CA VAL A 29 10.89 13.52 -25.09
C VAL A 29 11.73 14.79 -24.98
N SER A 30 11.08 15.92 -24.75
CA SER A 30 11.79 17.19 -24.52
C SER A 30 12.72 17.03 -23.34
N PRO A 31 14.02 17.33 -23.45
CA PRO A 31 15.00 17.15 -22.37
C PRO A 31 14.84 18.10 -21.18
N ALA A 32 13.77 18.89 -21.13
CA ALA A 32 13.46 19.83 -20.06
C ALA A 32 12.37 19.34 -19.08
N GLY A 33 11.85 18.10 -19.24
CA GLY A 33 10.91 17.51 -18.30
C GLY A 33 11.68 16.62 -17.32
N GLY A 34 11.72 16.99 -16.03
CA GLY A 34 12.14 16.08 -14.98
C GLY A 34 11.43 14.73 -15.16
N LEU A 35 12.12 13.61 -14.91
CA LEU A 35 11.53 12.26 -14.95
C LEU A 35 10.17 12.32 -14.27
N PRO A 36 9.10 11.76 -14.86
CA PRO A 36 7.80 11.73 -14.22
C PRO A 36 7.99 11.11 -12.83
N GLN A 37 7.76 11.91 -11.78
CA GLN A 37 7.81 11.40 -10.42
C GLN A 37 6.79 10.27 -10.33
N GLN A 38 7.27 9.04 -10.25
CA GLN A 38 6.42 7.89 -10.07
C GLN A 38 5.74 8.04 -8.70
N VAL A 39 4.46 8.40 -8.72
CA VAL A 39 3.65 8.45 -7.51
C VAL A 39 3.61 7.03 -6.95
N PRO A 40 4.06 6.81 -5.70
CA PRO A 40 4.02 5.49 -5.11
C PRO A 40 2.58 4.99 -5.07
N THR A 41 2.37 3.75 -5.46
CA THR A 41 1.05 3.11 -5.52
C THR A 41 0.95 1.97 -4.54
N GLY A 42 -0.25 1.73 -4.01
CA GLY A 42 -0.59 0.60 -3.16
C GLY A 42 -1.89 -0.06 -3.60
N LEU A 43 -2.35 -1.07 -2.87
CA LEU A 43 -3.61 -1.74 -3.14
C LEU A 43 -4.71 -1.22 -2.21
N ALA A 44 -5.87 -0.88 -2.75
CA ALA A 44 -7.03 -0.42 -1.99
C ALA A 44 -7.50 -1.49 -0.99
N MET A 45 -7.73 -1.08 0.25
CA MET A 45 -8.21 -1.95 1.32
C MET A 45 -9.72 -2.22 1.18
N LYS A 46 -10.21 -3.29 1.83
CA LYS A 46 -11.61 -3.68 1.80
C LYS A 46 -12.41 -2.93 2.86
N ARG A 47 -13.50 -2.28 2.45
CA ARG A 47 -14.49 -1.71 3.37
C ARG A 47 -15.26 -2.81 4.11
N ARG A 48 -15.40 -2.67 5.43
CA ARG A 48 -16.15 -3.62 6.27
C ARG A 48 -17.09 -2.86 7.21
N ASN A 49 -18.19 -3.50 7.57
CA ASN A 49 -19.07 -2.98 8.62
C ASN A 49 -18.41 -3.16 9.99
N PRO A 50 -18.11 -2.07 10.74
CA PRO A 50 -17.44 -2.18 12.03
C PRO A 50 -18.25 -2.98 13.07
N GLY A 51 -19.57 -2.83 13.11
CA GLY A 51 -20.44 -3.59 14.01
C GLY A 51 -20.42 -5.10 13.71
N GLY A 52 -20.40 -5.47 12.43
CA GLY A 52 -20.27 -6.86 12.01
C GLY A 52 -18.92 -7.47 12.40
N VAL A 53 -17.84 -6.68 12.33
CA VAL A 53 -16.50 -7.10 12.76
C VAL A 53 -16.40 -7.26 14.28
N TRP A 54 -17.05 -6.37 15.03
CA TRP A 54 -16.98 -6.40 16.50
C TRP A 54 -17.85 -7.50 17.12
N LEU A 55 -19.12 -7.58 16.74
CA LEU A 55 -20.09 -8.46 17.40
C LEU A 55 -20.60 -9.56 16.49
N GLY A 56 -21.05 -9.23 15.27
CA GLY A 56 -21.81 -10.16 14.42
C GLY A 56 -21.01 -11.41 14.04
N LEU A 57 -19.88 -11.22 13.38
CA LEU A 57 -19.05 -12.33 12.90
C LEU A 57 -18.29 -13.05 14.02
N PRO A 58 -17.68 -12.36 15.01
CA PRO A 58 -17.08 -13.05 16.17
C PRO A 58 -18.08 -13.88 16.95
N PHE A 59 -19.31 -13.40 17.16
CA PHE A 59 -20.35 -14.13 17.88
C PHE A 59 -20.74 -15.43 17.15
N ILE A 60 -20.99 -15.38 15.83
CA ILE A 60 -21.34 -16.54 15.00
C ILE A 60 -20.20 -17.56 14.94
N THR A 61 -18.94 -17.11 14.95
CA THR A 61 -17.76 -17.97 14.80
C THR A 61 -17.05 -18.30 16.12
N PHE A 62 -17.69 -18.08 17.27
CA PHE A 62 -17.09 -18.29 18.60
C PHE A 62 -15.71 -17.60 18.74
N GLY A 63 -15.57 -16.38 18.20
CA GLY A 63 -14.34 -15.60 18.27
C GLY A 63 -13.30 -15.88 17.18
N VAL A 64 -13.41 -16.97 16.43
CA VAL A 64 -12.44 -17.32 15.36
C VAL A 64 -12.30 -16.20 14.33
N TYR A 65 -13.40 -15.53 13.98
CA TYR A 65 -13.37 -14.44 13.03
C TYR A 65 -12.47 -13.27 13.46
N SER A 66 -12.31 -13.01 14.76
CA SER A 66 -11.44 -11.95 15.26
C SER A 66 -9.97 -12.16 14.83
N TYR A 67 -9.48 -13.40 14.84
CA TYR A 67 -8.14 -13.74 14.37
C TYR A 67 -8.03 -13.59 12.85
N VAL A 68 -9.04 -14.07 12.11
CA VAL A 68 -9.09 -13.93 10.64
C VAL A 68 -9.14 -12.47 10.23
N TRP A 69 -9.96 -11.66 10.90
CA TRP A 69 -10.04 -10.22 10.66
C TRP A 69 -8.70 -9.55 10.95
N TYR A 70 -8.09 -9.87 12.09
CA TYR A 70 -6.81 -9.29 12.51
C TYR A 70 -5.69 -9.58 11.49
N TYR A 71 -5.62 -10.81 10.98
CA TYR A 71 -4.72 -11.17 9.90
C TYR A 71 -4.99 -10.37 8.61
N LYS A 72 -6.26 -10.29 8.21
CA LYS A 72 -6.67 -9.59 6.98
C LYS A 72 -6.32 -8.11 7.00
N ILE A 73 -6.58 -7.40 8.10
CA ILE A 73 -6.26 -5.96 8.17
C ILE A 73 -4.75 -5.71 8.12
N HIS A 74 -3.92 -6.57 8.71
CA HIS A 74 -2.47 -6.45 8.62
C HIS A 74 -1.96 -6.71 7.20
N ARG A 75 -2.51 -7.71 6.53
CA ARG A 75 -2.20 -8.00 5.14
C ARG A 75 -2.60 -6.81 4.24
N GLU A 76 -3.79 -6.29 4.39
CA GLU A 76 -4.26 -5.14 3.60
C GLU A 76 -3.43 -3.88 3.84
N MET A 77 -3.02 -3.60 5.10
CA MET A 77 -2.11 -2.48 5.39
C MET A 77 -0.71 -2.69 4.76
N ALA A 78 -0.20 -3.93 4.73
CA ALA A 78 1.07 -4.25 4.08
C ALA A 78 1.01 -4.08 2.55
N GLU A 79 -0.11 -4.46 1.94
CA GLU A 79 -0.35 -4.31 0.49
C GLU A 79 -0.66 -2.86 0.10
N PHE A 80 -1.24 -2.07 1.01
CA PHE A 80 -1.57 -0.66 0.80
C PHE A 80 -0.32 0.24 0.80
N ASP A 81 0.56 0.11 1.78
CA ASP A 81 1.81 0.88 1.81
C ASP A 81 3.02 -0.05 1.87
N ARG A 82 3.48 -0.50 0.71
CA ARG A 82 4.64 -1.40 0.54
C ARG A 82 5.98 -0.77 0.92
N ARG A 83 6.04 0.54 1.13
CA ARG A 83 7.23 1.24 1.61
C ARG A 83 7.53 0.90 3.08
N ARG A 84 6.54 0.37 3.80
CA ARG A 84 6.63 0.01 5.21
C ARG A 84 6.57 -1.49 5.40
N VAL A 85 7.44 -2.01 6.24
CA VAL A 85 7.38 -3.41 6.65
C VAL A 85 6.28 -3.57 7.71
N VAL A 86 5.12 -4.08 7.29
CA VAL A 86 4.03 -4.44 8.20
C VAL A 86 4.05 -5.95 8.39
N PRO A 87 4.36 -6.47 9.58
CA PRO A 87 4.30 -7.91 9.83
C PRO A 87 2.84 -8.38 9.74
N VAL A 88 2.59 -9.40 8.93
CA VAL A 88 1.23 -9.90 8.65
C VAL A 88 0.87 -11.03 9.62
N ALA A 89 1.69 -12.07 9.66
CA ALA A 89 1.43 -13.24 10.50
C ALA A 89 1.82 -13.04 11.98
N GLY A 90 2.89 -12.27 12.25
CA GLY A 90 3.42 -12.06 13.59
C GLY A 90 2.36 -11.60 14.60
N PRO A 91 1.60 -10.53 14.36
CA PRO A 91 0.56 -10.07 15.28
C PRO A 91 -0.53 -11.11 15.55
N MET A 92 -0.92 -11.89 14.54
CA MET A 92 -1.89 -12.97 14.72
C MET A 92 -1.33 -14.10 15.59
N LEU A 93 -0.07 -14.51 15.34
CA LEU A 93 0.60 -15.55 16.13
C LEU A 93 0.77 -15.10 17.59
N VAL A 94 1.08 -13.83 17.84
CA VAL A 94 1.13 -13.26 19.19
C VAL A 94 -0.22 -13.41 19.89
N LEU A 95 -1.33 -13.06 19.21
CA LEU A 95 -2.66 -13.25 19.82
C LEU A 95 -2.99 -14.72 20.06
N LEU A 96 -2.61 -15.60 19.14
CA LEU A 96 -2.94 -17.03 19.23
C LEU A 96 -2.12 -17.75 20.31
N PHE A 97 -0.80 -17.53 20.36
CA PHE A 97 0.10 -18.28 21.25
C PHE A 97 0.40 -17.55 22.57
N LEU A 98 0.42 -16.24 22.56
CA LEU A 98 0.71 -15.41 23.72
C LEU A 98 -0.53 -14.67 24.25
N GLY A 99 -1.74 -15.00 23.76
CA GLY A 99 -2.99 -14.39 24.21
C GLY A 99 -3.24 -14.51 25.71
N TRP A 100 -2.76 -15.60 26.31
CA TRP A 100 -2.84 -15.86 27.76
C TRP A 100 -1.92 -14.93 28.60
N THR A 101 -0.89 -14.31 28.00
CA THR A 101 0.07 -13.44 28.73
C THR A 101 -0.47 -12.04 29.02
N VAL A 102 -1.60 -11.66 28.41
CA VAL A 102 -2.23 -10.32 28.46
C VAL A 102 -1.33 -9.22 27.88
N VAL A 103 -0.07 -9.13 28.26
CA VAL A 103 0.86 -8.06 27.85
C VAL A 103 1.14 -8.09 26.33
N ALA A 104 1.43 -9.26 25.78
CA ALA A 104 1.78 -9.39 24.38
C ALA A 104 0.62 -9.00 23.42
N PRO A 105 -0.64 -9.40 23.67
CA PRO A 105 -1.80 -8.88 22.95
C PRO A 105 -1.96 -7.37 23.04
N LEU A 106 -1.79 -6.77 24.23
CA LEU A 106 -1.92 -5.33 24.41
C LEU A 106 -0.87 -4.55 23.60
N VAL A 107 0.39 -5.00 23.62
CA VAL A 107 1.46 -4.42 22.78
C VAL A 107 1.13 -4.58 21.29
N SER A 108 0.61 -5.75 20.89
CA SER A 108 0.22 -6.00 19.50
C SER A 108 -0.91 -5.08 19.05
N LEU A 109 -1.93 -4.88 19.86
CA LEU A 109 -3.05 -3.96 19.62
C LEU A 109 -2.57 -2.51 19.53
N TYR A 110 -1.72 -2.07 20.47
CA TYR A 110 -1.12 -0.74 20.46
C TYR A 110 -0.36 -0.47 19.14
N ASN A 111 0.49 -1.41 18.74
CA ASN A 111 1.23 -1.32 17.49
C ASN A 111 0.30 -1.30 16.27
N THR A 112 -0.83 -2.00 16.32
CA THR A 112 -1.84 -1.99 15.26
C THR A 112 -2.46 -0.60 15.10
N GLY A 113 -2.80 0.08 16.20
CA GLY A 113 -3.27 1.47 16.15
C GLY A 113 -2.28 2.41 15.47
N ASN A 114 -0.98 2.28 15.78
CA ASN A 114 0.07 3.07 15.13
C ASN A 114 0.20 2.76 13.63
N ARG A 115 0.00 1.50 13.22
CA ARG A 115 0.00 1.11 11.80
C ARG A 115 -1.19 1.68 11.05
N ILE A 116 -2.37 1.71 11.67
CA ILE A 116 -3.57 2.35 11.10
C ILE A 116 -3.34 3.84 10.91
N ALA A 117 -2.80 4.54 11.93
CA ALA A 117 -2.44 5.94 11.82
C ALA A 117 -1.40 6.20 10.71
N ALA A 118 -0.47 5.26 10.48
CA ALA A 118 0.48 5.33 9.38
C ALA A 118 -0.20 5.13 8.01
N ALA A 119 -1.16 4.22 7.90
CA ALA A 119 -1.95 4.04 6.69
C ALA A 119 -2.80 5.28 6.37
N GLN A 120 -3.38 5.95 7.38
CA GLN A 120 -4.08 7.22 7.20
C GLN A 120 -3.15 8.30 6.64
N ARG A 121 -1.91 8.42 7.15
CA ARG A 121 -0.91 9.35 6.59
C ARG A 121 -0.57 9.00 5.14
N ALA A 122 -0.34 7.72 4.83
CA ALA A 122 -0.05 7.28 3.46
C ALA A 122 -1.19 7.57 2.48
N ALA A 123 -2.44 7.61 2.97
CA ALA A 123 -3.61 8.05 2.20
C ALA A 123 -3.75 9.58 2.10
N GLY A 124 -2.83 10.36 2.69
CA GLY A 124 -2.92 11.82 2.75
C GLY A 124 -3.93 12.35 3.77
N LEU A 125 -4.41 11.51 4.68
CA LEU A 125 -5.33 11.90 5.74
C LEU A 125 -4.58 12.34 7.00
N ARG A 126 -5.19 13.24 7.77
CA ARG A 126 -4.75 13.46 9.15
C ARG A 126 -4.97 12.17 9.95
N PRO A 127 -3.96 11.68 10.68
CA PRO A 127 -4.11 10.48 11.49
C PRO A 127 -5.08 10.75 12.64
N THR A 128 -6.25 10.12 12.62
CA THR A 128 -7.26 10.20 13.69
C THR A 128 -7.22 8.97 14.59
N CYS A 129 -6.62 7.87 14.12
CA CYS A 129 -6.46 6.67 14.91
C CYS A 129 -5.44 6.88 16.04
N SER A 130 -5.88 6.69 17.28
CA SER A 130 -5.02 6.71 18.46
C SER A 130 -4.82 5.30 19.01
N ALA A 131 -3.57 4.87 19.10
CA ALA A 131 -3.23 3.57 19.67
C ALA A 131 -3.64 3.47 21.16
N GLY A 132 -3.56 4.57 21.91
CA GLY A 132 -3.98 4.63 23.31
C GLY A 132 -5.50 4.46 23.46
N ILE A 133 -6.31 5.10 22.62
CA ILE A 133 -7.76 4.92 22.61
C ILE A 133 -8.11 3.47 22.27
N GLY A 134 -7.45 2.90 21.26
CA GLY A 134 -7.64 1.49 20.90
C GLY A 134 -7.33 0.55 22.06
N LEU A 135 -6.26 0.83 22.82
CA LEU A 135 -5.90 0.04 23.99
C LEU A 135 -6.97 0.15 25.11
N LEU A 136 -7.46 1.35 25.41
CA LEU A 136 -8.54 1.55 26.37
C LEU A 136 -9.83 0.81 25.95
N LEU A 137 -10.18 0.87 24.68
CA LEU A 137 -11.36 0.20 24.13
C LEU A 137 -11.24 -1.34 24.13
N CYS A 138 -10.03 -1.89 24.24
CA CYS A 138 -9.83 -3.31 24.45
C CYS A 138 -10.48 -3.79 25.76
N PHE A 139 -10.35 -3.00 26.83
CA PHE A 139 -10.97 -3.28 28.13
C PHE A 139 -12.48 -2.99 28.16
N ALA A 140 -12.99 -2.20 27.22
CA ALA A 140 -14.41 -1.90 27.07
C ALA A 140 -15.06 -2.91 26.09
N PHE A 141 -15.33 -4.13 26.57
CA PHE A 141 -15.99 -5.19 25.78
C PHE A 141 -15.38 -5.47 24.40
N GLY A 142 -14.07 -5.29 24.24
CA GLY A 142 -13.38 -5.53 22.97
C GLY A 142 -13.76 -4.56 21.85
N LEU A 143 -14.24 -3.36 22.15
CA LEU A 143 -14.63 -2.31 21.18
C LEU A 143 -13.46 -1.87 20.29
N VAL A 144 -12.24 -2.31 20.58
CA VAL A 144 -11.04 -2.02 19.80
C VAL A 144 -11.19 -2.44 18.33
N SER A 145 -11.84 -3.56 18.05
CA SER A 145 -12.05 -4.03 16.68
C SER A 145 -13.04 -3.15 15.91
N LEU A 146 -14.10 -2.67 16.58
CA LEU A 146 -15.04 -1.70 16.03
C LEU A 146 -14.33 -0.38 15.71
N TYR A 147 -13.56 0.14 16.67
CA TYR A 147 -12.80 1.38 16.52
C TYR A 147 -11.79 1.30 15.38
N TYR A 148 -10.93 0.27 15.38
CA TYR A 148 -9.92 0.12 14.34
C TYR A 148 -10.52 -0.09 12.96
N GLN A 149 -11.61 -0.83 12.84
CA GLN A 149 -12.28 -0.99 11.56
C GLN A 149 -12.90 0.33 11.07
N SER A 150 -13.46 1.15 11.96
CA SER A 150 -13.99 2.46 11.58
C SER A 150 -12.87 3.40 11.11
N GLU A 151 -11.71 3.38 11.75
CA GLU A 151 -10.54 4.17 11.36
C GLU A 151 -9.94 3.71 10.03
N LEU A 152 -9.91 2.39 9.76
CA LEU A 152 -9.50 1.85 8.46
C LEU A 152 -10.49 2.21 7.33
N ASN A 153 -11.79 2.22 7.63
CA ASN A 153 -12.79 2.61 6.64
C ASN A 153 -12.59 4.06 6.15
N LYS A 154 -12.07 4.97 6.98
CA LYS A 154 -11.72 6.34 6.54
C LYS A 154 -10.67 6.32 5.42
N VAL A 155 -9.69 5.41 5.49
CA VAL A 155 -8.71 5.24 4.42
C VAL A 155 -9.39 4.74 3.15
N VAL A 156 -10.29 3.76 3.25
CA VAL A 156 -11.04 3.25 2.10
C VAL A 156 -11.90 4.36 1.48
N ASP A 157 -12.62 5.12 2.31
CA ASP A 157 -13.52 6.19 1.87
C ASP A 157 -12.78 7.38 1.23
N SER A 158 -11.45 7.50 1.45
CA SER A 158 -10.61 8.51 0.77
C SER A 158 -10.32 8.21 -0.71
N TYR A 159 -10.66 6.99 -1.17
CA TYR A 159 -10.51 6.54 -2.57
C TYR A 159 -11.86 6.16 -3.16
N PRO A 160 -12.74 7.13 -3.46
CA PRO A 160 -14.08 6.86 -4.00
C PRO A 160 -13.96 6.11 -5.33
N GLY A 161 -14.77 5.07 -5.50
CA GLY A 161 -14.77 4.24 -6.72
C GLY A 161 -13.68 3.18 -6.80
N ALA A 162 -12.72 3.14 -5.87
CA ALA A 162 -11.73 2.07 -5.83
C ALA A 162 -12.34 0.81 -5.19
N TRP A 163 -12.23 -0.33 -5.88
CA TRP A 163 -12.59 -1.63 -5.29
C TRP A 163 -11.38 -2.25 -4.55
N ALA A 164 -11.65 -3.14 -3.61
CA ALA A 164 -10.62 -3.82 -2.85
C ALA A 164 -9.62 -4.54 -3.78
N GLY A 165 -8.32 -4.27 -3.60
CA GLY A 165 -7.24 -4.81 -4.42
C GLY A 165 -6.93 -4.02 -5.69
N SER A 166 -7.68 -2.96 -6.02
CA SER A 166 -7.28 -2.05 -7.11
C SER A 166 -6.07 -1.20 -6.72
N SER A 167 -5.27 -0.80 -7.72
CA SER A 167 -4.14 0.11 -7.48
C SER A 167 -4.63 1.51 -7.19
N VAL A 168 -4.12 2.11 -6.11
CA VAL A 168 -4.42 3.49 -5.70
C VAL A 168 -3.14 4.27 -5.44
N PRO A 169 -3.10 5.59 -5.76
CA PRO A 169 -1.93 6.42 -5.48
C PRO A 169 -1.81 6.70 -3.98
N LEU A 170 -0.60 6.60 -3.44
CA LEU A 170 -0.30 7.06 -2.08
C LEU A 170 -0.08 8.57 -2.11
N ARG A 171 -0.63 9.30 -1.15
CA ARG A 171 -0.68 10.78 -1.12
C ARG A 171 0.18 11.38 -0.01
N GLY A 172 0.81 10.52 0.83
CA GLY A 172 1.64 10.94 1.95
C GLY A 172 2.96 10.18 2.10
#